data_4ef27b4a86a95900a1ad39415ba39514
#
_entry.id   4ef27b4a86a95900a1ad39415ba39514
#
_cell.length_a   1.000
_cell.length_b   1.000
_cell.length_c   1.000
_cell.angle_alpha   90.00
_cell.angle_beta   90.00
_cell.angle_gamma   90.00
#
_symmetry.space_group_name_H-M   'P 1'
#
loop_
_entity.id
_entity.type
_entity.pdbx_description
1 polymer ?
#
loop_
_entity_poly.entity_id
_entity_poly.type
_entity_poly.pdbx_seq_one_letter_code
_entity_poly.pdbx_strand_id
1 'polypeptide(L)'
;MKPVNFEIDGGFLTADGDVFDTFDNCPGSLDTQGLDVSKGIFDKPLTTGSFNAVLDTESNYCRGVDLLKHLDDDHLLKKLALQTAACCQMLVNTVFLVLMGVFSSVSCRKWVVDYQYGGYLPIGIYAVVEQPSATGKTRVVTTGQKPFIRIKDEVVKAYRENVKQLQEVENPSETQQEDLKNLIARKPAINSRLFISNATAEGMEQTLNGTDGFFSAISSEQGLFNSLLGLSYSKGDPNNDLVLNGFDGGHISSCRVTRDGYHGYVIGGVTLFAQQGSIEKTLSCSNGVGLSERFLMLAEPHMLGHRDHLKKVHIDPTLEENYATACEFSRGIFNEPQSADDLLHLKITDTGHRLIAEYRNTIEPHLADGGRYSHISLRGAAGKINIQVMKIAANLYLLDRRDDFDPHIPDSIVKAAIGIAHDLLEANLALCKAKGLIGTKAEFTTILSLFEKDRKPLTERQVIRSKIGVSPFKDFTGNKSDLIRETLGEMVAQKLLAKLMMDGVMQYVIKQ
;
A
#
# COMPACT_ATOMS: atom_id res chain seq x y z
N MET A 1 -6.85 26.24 46.28
CA MET A 1 -5.91 26.03 45.18
C MET A 1 -6.68 26.23 43.87
N LYS A 2 -6.25 27.18 43.05
CA LYS A 2 -6.94 27.53 41.81
C LYS A 2 -6.67 26.48 40.72
N PRO A 3 -7.63 26.18 39.83
CA PRO A 3 -7.38 25.27 38.70
C PRO A 3 -6.49 25.92 37.66
N VAL A 4 -5.54 25.20 37.15
CA VAL A 4 -4.67 25.59 36.04
C VAL A 4 -5.38 25.19 34.75
N ASN A 5 -5.72 26.18 33.93
CA ASN A 5 -6.21 25.97 32.58
C ASN A 5 -5.03 25.65 31.68
N PHE A 6 -5.12 24.54 30.96
CA PHE A 6 -4.31 24.28 29.77
C PHE A 6 -5.16 24.59 28.53
N GLU A 7 -4.79 25.63 27.83
CA GLU A 7 -5.24 25.86 26.45
C GLU A 7 -4.58 24.82 25.53
N ILE A 8 -5.41 24.10 24.77
CA ILE A 8 -4.98 23.29 23.65
C ILE A 8 -5.59 23.92 22.41
N ASP A 9 -4.73 24.39 21.52
CA ASP A 9 -5.11 24.95 20.22
C ASP A 9 -5.85 23.94 19.34
N GLY A 10 -7.00 24.38 18.81
CA GLY A 10 -7.59 23.88 17.56
C GLY A 10 -8.47 22.65 17.63
N GLY A 11 -9.67 22.74 18.19
CA GLY A 11 -10.75 21.78 18.01
C GLY A 11 -11.89 21.96 18.99
N PHE A 12 -12.98 22.55 18.56
CA PHE A 12 -14.20 22.67 19.35
C PHE A 12 -14.82 21.28 19.55
N LEU A 13 -14.79 20.79 20.79
CA LEU A 13 -15.67 19.72 21.26
C LEU A 13 -16.80 20.39 22.06
N THR A 14 -18.03 20.21 21.61
CA THR A 14 -19.19 20.56 22.43
C THR A 14 -19.46 19.44 23.45
N ALA A 15 -20.05 19.81 24.58
CA ALA A 15 -20.22 18.96 25.76
C ALA A 15 -21.18 17.76 25.57
N ASP A 16 -21.78 17.59 24.40
CA ASP A 16 -22.87 16.62 24.17
C ASP A 16 -22.55 15.52 23.15
N GLY A 17 -21.28 15.25 22.86
CA GLY A 17 -20.87 13.96 22.24
C GLY A 17 -21.44 13.60 20.85
N ASP A 18 -22.12 14.51 20.18
CA ASP A 18 -22.69 14.24 18.86
C ASP A 18 -21.67 14.45 17.76
N VAL A 19 -21.39 13.40 17.02
CA VAL A 19 -20.62 13.43 15.77
C VAL A 19 -21.48 14.13 14.73
N PHE A 20 -21.15 15.36 14.39
CA PHE A 20 -21.80 16.07 13.30
C PHE A 20 -21.51 15.38 11.97
N ASP A 21 -22.55 14.87 11.37
CA ASP A 21 -22.64 14.53 9.96
C ASP A 21 -22.72 15.85 9.16
N THR A 22 -21.56 16.44 8.83
CA THR A 22 -21.43 17.80 8.27
C THR A 22 -21.72 17.90 6.78
N PHE A 23 -22.59 17.06 6.22
CA PHE A 23 -22.90 17.12 4.78
C PHE A 23 -24.38 17.34 4.42
N ASP A 24 -25.28 17.59 5.39
CA ASP A 24 -26.71 17.76 5.06
C ASP A 24 -27.29 19.17 5.24
N ASN A 25 -26.50 20.21 5.44
CA ASN A 25 -27.04 21.57 5.52
C ASN A 25 -26.28 22.56 4.63
N CYS A 26 -26.57 22.54 3.33
CA CYS A 26 -26.46 23.74 2.48
C CYS A 26 -27.87 24.34 2.30
N PRO A 27 -28.12 25.58 2.74
CA PRO A 27 -29.39 26.27 2.47
C PRO A 27 -29.38 26.80 1.04
N GLY A 28 -30.15 26.19 0.18
CA GLY A 28 -30.32 26.58 -1.21
C GLY A 28 -31.26 25.63 -1.93
N SER A 29 -32.53 25.58 -1.51
CA SER A 29 -33.55 24.92 -2.28
C SER A 29 -33.75 25.66 -3.62
N LEU A 30 -33.17 25.13 -4.68
CA LEU A 30 -33.59 25.44 -6.03
C LEU A 30 -34.94 24.74 -6.25
N ASP A 31 -35.92 25.57 -6.53
CA ASP A 31 -37.29 25.19 -6.83
C ASP A 31 -37.34 24.26 -8.06
N THR A 32 -37.50 22.98 -7.84
CA THR A 32 -37.60 21.95 -8.90
C THR A 32 -39.07 21.59 -9.22
N GLN A 33 -39.93 22.58 -9.31
CA GLN A 33 -41.24 22.35 -9.87
C GLN A 33 -41.12 22.22 -11.39
N GLY A 34 -41.13 20.99 -11.89
CA GLY A 34 -41.32 20.71 -13.31
C GLY A 34 -40.45 19.66 -13.98
N LEU A 35 -39.57 18.97 -13.26
CA LEU A 35 -38.83 17.85 -13.86
C LEU A 35 -39.33 16.52 -13.28
N ASP A 36 -40.11 15.80 -14.11
CA ASP A 36 -40.48 14.41 -13.83
C ASP A 36 -39.25 13.50 -13.94
N VAL A 37 -38.57 13.29 -12.81
CA VAL A 37 -37.31 12.53 -12.72
C VAL A 37 -37.56 11.03 -12.60
N SER A 38 -38.81 10.57 -12.72
CA SER A 38 -39.18 9.18 -12.44
C SER A 38 -39.06 8.21 -13.62
N LYS A 39 -38.65 8.65 -14.80
CA LYS A 39 -38.52 7.76 -15.96
C LYS A 39 -37.17 7.88 -16.65
N GLY A 40 -36.30 6.91 -16.45
CA GLY A 40 -35.36 6.44 -17.48
C GLY A 40 -33.92 6.90 -17.43
N ILE A 41 -33.41 7.50 -16.33
CA ILE A 41 -31.99 7.90 -16.24
C ILE A 41 -31.15 6.90 -15.43
N PHE A 42 -31.78 6.00 -14.68
CA PHE A 42 -31.07 5.16 -13.69
C PHE A 42 -30.72 3.74 -14.16
N ASP A 43 -31.11 3.32 -15.37
CA ASP A 43 -30.93 1.94 -15.84
C ASP A 43 -29.75 1.67 -16.77
N LYS A 44 -28.86 2.65 -16.97
CA LYS A 44 -27.60 2.35 -17.68
C LYS A 44 -26.51 2.10 -16.63
N PRO A 45 -25.93 0.87 -16.59
CA PRO A 45 -24.69 0.66 -15.84
C PRO A 45 -23.69 1.71 -16.27
N LEU A 46 -22.75 2.09 -15.37
CA LEU A 46 -21.58 2.91 -15.75
C LEU A 46 -21.14 2.40 -17.11
N THR A 47 -21.33 3.23 -18.14
CA THR A 47 -21.08 2.73 -19.48
C THR A 47 -19.67 2.23 -19.46
N THR A 48 -19.47 0.95 -19.72
CA THR A 48 -18.18 0.30 -19.94
C THR A 48 -17.25 1.19 -20.77
N GLY A 49 -17.82 2.10 -21.57
CA GLY A 49 -17.11 3.05 -22.40
C GLY A 49 -16.25 4.08 -21.65
N SER A 50 -16.69 4.66 -20.51
CA SER A 50 -15.85 5.65 -19.80
C SER A 50 -14.70 5.00 -19.01
N PHE A 51 -14.91 3.80 -18.47
CA PHE A 51 -13.83 3.01 -17.89
C PHE A 51 -12.85 2.51 -18.96
N ASN A 52 -13.36 2.01 -20.07
CA ASN A 52 -12.53 1.56 -21.18
C ASN A 52 -11.71 2.70 -21.77
N ALA A 53 -12.27 3.91 -21.91
CA ALA A 53 -11.53 5.07 -22.40
C ALA A 53 -10.33 5.43 -21.51
N VAL A 54 -10.45 5.27 -20.18
CA VAL A 54 -9.33 5.49 -19.25
C VAL A 54 -8.33 4.33 -19.27
N LEU A 55 -8.82 3.10 -19.38
CA LEU A 55 -7.96 1.91 -19.46
C LEU A 55 -7.16 1.85 -20.76
N ASP A 56 -7.68 2.44 -21.83
CA ASP A 56 -7.03 2.48 -23.15
C ASP A 56 -6.05 3.65 -23.36
N THR A 57 -5.84 4.50 -22.35
CA THR A 57 -4.86 5.60 -22.45
C THR A 57 -3.42 5.08 -22.59
N GLU A 58 -2.59 5.81 -23.32
CA GLU A 58 -1.15 5.48 -23.45
C GLU A 58 -0.41 5.52 -22.13
N SER A 59 -0.90 6.28 -21.14
CA SER A 59 -0.35 6.37 -19.79
C SER A 59 -0.74 5.19 -18.89
N ASN A 60 -1.54 4.23 -19.38
CA ASN A 60 -1.93 3.07 -18.60
C ASN A 60 -0.89 1.95 -18.69
N TYR A 61 0.04 1.91 -17.75
CA TYR A 61 1.05 0.84 -17.62
C TYR A 61 0.46 -0.48 -17.10
N CYS A 62 -0.75 -0.44 -16.56
CA CYS A 62 -1.49 -1.61 -16.09
C CYS A 62 -2.47 -2.13 -17.15
N ARG A 63 -2.26 -1.83 -18.43
CA ARG A 63 -3.14 -2.27 -19.51
C ARG A 63 -3.26 -3.79 -19.52
N GLY A 64 -4.49 -4.28 -19.39
CA GLY A 64 -4.79 -5.72 -19.30
C GLY A 64 -4.61 -6.34 -17.92
N VAL A 65 -4.20 -5.57 -16.90
CA VAL A 65 -4.21 -6.02 -15.51
C VAL A 65 -5.64 -6.02 -14.98
N ASP A 66 -6.07 -7.18 -14.52
CA ASP A 66 -7.36 -7.36 -13.84
C ASP A 66 -7.15 -8.31 -12.65
N LEU A 67 -6.96 -7.72 -11.47
CA LEU A 67 -6.71 -8.49 -10.25
C LEU A 67 -7.92 -9.33 -9.83
N LEU A 68 -9.12 -8.89 -10.21
CA LEU A 68 -10.38 -9.52 -9.80
C LEU A 68 -10.73 -10.75 -10.63
N LYS A 69 -10.13 -10.93 -11.81
CA LYS A 69 -10.35 -12.12 -12.67
C LYS A 69 -9.93 -13.42 -11.99
N HIS A 70 -9.05 -13.33 -10.98
CA HIS A 70 -8.54 -14.48 -10.25
C HIS A 70 -9.46 -14.96 -9.12
N LEU A 71 -10.49 -14.18 -8.79
CA LEU A 71 -11.44 -14.46 -7.70
C LEU A 71 -12.81 -14.87 -8.25
N ASP A 72 -13.46 -15.75 -7.52
CA ASP A 72 -14.85 -16.12 -7.78
C ASP A 72 -15.76 -14.88 -7.67
N ASP A 73 -16.85 -14.87 -8.41
CA ASP A 73 -17.76 -13.71 -8.48
C ASP A 73 -18.47 -13.43 -7.16
N ASP A 74 -18.60 -14.42 -6.30
CA ASP A 74 -19.19 -14.27 -4.97
C ASP A 74 -18.21 -13.91 -3.87
N HIS A 75 -16.90 -13.87 -4.14
CA HIS A 75 -15.86 -13.49 -3.18
C HIS A 75 -16.13 -12.10 -2.58
N LEU A 76 -16.17 -12.02 -1.24
CA LEU A 76 -16.56 -10.80 -0.51
C LEU A 76 -15.73 -9.57 -0.93
N LEU A 77 -14.39 -9.70 -0.98
CA LEU A 77 -13.51 -8.58 -1.35
C LEU A 77 -13.74 -8.12 -2.79
N LYS A 78 -14.02 -9.05 -3.72
CA LYS A 78 -14.35 -8.70 -5.11
C LYS A 78 -15.59 -7.84 -5.19
N LYS A 79 -16.69 -8.27 -4.56
CA LYS A 79 -17.95 -7.53 -4.52
C LYS A 79 -17.78 -6.15 -3.86
N LEU A 80 -17.09 -6.11 -2.72
CA LEU A 80 -16.86 -4.86 -2.00
C LEU A 80 -16.00 -3.88 -2.82
N ALA A 81 -14.95 -4.37 -3.47
CA ALA A 81 -14.09 -3.54 -4.32
C ALA A 81 -14.84 -2.97 -5.52
N LEU A 82 -15.67 -3.77 -6.20
CA LEU A 82 -16.49 -3.33 -7.33
C LEU A 82 -17.47 -2.22 -6.92
N GLN A 83 -18.21 -2.40 -5.83
CA GLN A 83 -19.18 -1.41 -5.38
C GLN A 83 -18.51 -0.15 -4.83
N THR A 84 -17.41 -0.30 -4.06
CA THR A 84 -16.64 0.85 -3.57
C THR A 84 -16.02 1.63 -4.73
N ALA A 85 -15.48 0.96 -5.74
CA ALA A 85 -14.94 1.59 -6.95
C ALA A 85 -16.00 2.39 -7.70
N ALA A 86 -17.20 1.83 -7.83
CA ALA A 86 -18.34 2.52 -8.44
C ALA A 86 -18.77 3.75 -7.62
N CYS A 87 -18.82 3.64 -6.28
CA CYS A 87 -19.15 4.76 -5.38
C CYS A 87 -18.13 5.90 -5.42
N CYS A 88 -16.84 5.56 -5.50
CA CYS A 88 -15.74 6.53 -5.51
C CYS A 88 -15.36 6.97 -6.93
N GLN A 89 -15.90 6.29 -7.93
CA GLN A 89 -15.52 6.42 -9.34
C GLN A 89 -13.99 6.37 -9.52
N MET A 90 -13.41 5.26 -9.02
CA MET A 90 -11.98 4.94 -9.06
C MET A 90 -11.80 3.57 -9.72
N LEU A 91 -10.65 3.30 -10.32
CA LEU A 91 -10.38 1.99 -10.91
C LEU A 91 -10.37 0.90 -9.84
N VAL A 92 -10.95 -0.24 -10.18
CA VAL A 92 -11.26 -1.29 -9.21
C VAL A 92 -10.02 -1.98 -8.63
N ASN A 93 -8.95 -2.16 -9.40
CA ASN A 93 -7.72 -2.77 -8.90
C ASN A 93 -7.08 -1.93 -7.78
N THR A 94 -7.09 -0.60 -7.94
CA THR A 94 -6.64 0.35 -6.90
C THR A 94 -7.45 0.17 -5.62
N VAL A 95 -8.78 0.14 -5.73
CA VAL A 95 -9.69 -0.04 -4.57
C VAL A 95 -9.48 -1.41 -3.93
N PHE A 96 -9.39 -2.47 -4.72
CA PHE A 96 -9.15 -3.83 -4.27
C PHE A 96 -7.87 -3.94 -3.42
N LEU A 97 -6.76 -3.40 -3.92
CA LEU A 97 -5.47 -3.46 -3.23
C LEU A 97 -5.50 -2.67 -1.92
N VAL A 98 -6.15 -1.51 -1.90
CA VAL A 98 -6.30 -0.70 -0.68
C VAL A 98 -7.17 -1.40 0.36
N LEU A 99 -8.33 -1.94 -0.01
CA LEU A 99 -9.22 -2.63 0.93
C LEU A 99 -8.53 -3.87 1.53
N MET A 100 -7.84 -4.67 0.71
CA MET A 100 -7.06 -5.81 1.18
C MET A 100 -5.93 -5.38 2.12
N GLY A 101 -5.22 -4.30 1.79
CA GLY A 101 -4.14 -3.76 2.61
C GLY A 101 -4.64 -3.23 3.97
N VAL A 102 -5.76 -2.49 4.00
CA VAL A 102 -6.39 -2.03 5.24
C VAL A 102 -6.80 -3.20 6.12
N PHE A 103 -7.48 -4.20 5.56
CA PHE A 103 -7.87 -5.41 6.28
C PHE A 103 -6.67 -6.13 6.87
N SER A 104 -5.64 -6.38 6.05
CA SER A 104 -4.43 -7.11 6.45
C SER A 104 -3.68 -6.44 7.60
N SER A 105 -3.70 -5.10 7.66
CA SER A 105 -2.96 -4.32 8.64
C SER A 105 -3.49 -4.47 10.08
N VAL A 106 -4.76 -4.85 10.23
CA VAL A 106 -5.37 -5.15 11.54
C VAL A 106 -5.38 -6.65 11.78
N SER A 107 -5.67 -7.46 10.76
CA SER A 107 -5.75 -8.91 10.87
C SER A 107 -4.41 -9.55 11.24
N CYS A 108 -3.28 -8.93 10.88
CA CYS A 108 -1.94 -9.40 11.27
C CYS A 108 -1.68 -9.32 12.79
N ARG A 109 -2.56 -8.69 13.57
CA ARG A 109 -2.54 -8.72 15.04
C ARG A 109 -3.04 -10.05 15.62
N LYS A 110 -3.69 -10.87 14.82
CA LYS A 110 -4.29 -12.14 15.24
C LYS A 110 -3.75 -13.32 14.46
N TRP A 111 -3.42 -13.12 13.17
CA TRP A 111 -3.16 -14.20 12.24
C TRP A 111 -1.77 -14.12 11.63
N VAL A 112 -1.17 -15.30 11.48
CA VAL A 112 0.05 -15.56 10.72
C VAL A 112 -0.18 -16.72 9.77
N VAL A 113 0.71 -16.93 8.81
CA VAL A 113 0.69 -18.09 7.91
C VAL A 113 1.98 -18.87 8.06
N ASP A 114 1.88 -20.18 8.20
CA ASP A 114 3.02 -21.06 8.42
C ASP A 114 3.85 -21.26 7.15
N TYR A 115 5.17 -21.28 7.30
CA TYR A 115 6.08 -21.80 6.29
C TYR A 115 6.07 -23.33 6.29
N GLN A 116 6.33 -23.92 5.12
CA GLN A 116 6.33 -25.37 4.95
C GLN A 116 7.29 -26.10 5.90
N TYR A 117 8.44 -25.50 6.20
CA TYR A 117 9.52 -26.14 6.97
C TYR A 117 9.73 -25.52 8.35
N GLY A 118 8.70 -24.91 8.91
CA GLY A 118 8.73 -24.29 10.23
C GLY A 118 8.92 -22.79 10.20
N GLY A 119 8.49 -22.13 11.29
CA GLY A 119 8.35 -20.69 11.38
C GLY A 119 7.08 -20.19 10.73
N TYR A 120 6.81 -18.92 10.87
CA TYR A 120 5.60 -18.27 10.37
C TYR A 120 5.90 -16.91 9.73
N LEU A 121 4.96 -16.43 8.94
CA LEU A 121 5.00 -15.16 8.26
C LEU A 121 3.80 -14.32 8.70
N PRO A 122 3.98 -13.08 9.20
CA PRO A 122 2.87 -12.14 9.43
C PRO A 122 2.10 -11.87 8.14
N ILE A 123 0.76 -11.82 8.24
CA ILE A 123 -0.08 -11.61 7.05
C ILE A 123 -0.23 -10.15 6.63
N GLY A 124 0.36 -9.20 7.37
CA GLY A 124 0.31 -7.78 7.04
C GLY A 124 0.92 -7.47 5.67
N ILE A 125 0.14 -6.85 4.79
CA ILE A 125 0.54 -6.44 3.44
C ILE A 125 1.08 -5.03 3.47
N TYR A 126 2.11 -4.76 2.68
CA TYR A 126 2.57 -3.41 2.36
C TYR A 126 2.12 -3.07 0.95
N ALA A 127 1.22 -2.10 0.83
CA ALA A 127 0.62 -1.68 -0.43
C ALA A 127 0.82 -0.19 -0.68
N VAL A 128 1.14 0.16 -1.91
CA VAL A 128 1.18 1.54 -2.39
C VAL A 128 0.43 1.65 -3.69
N VAL A 129 -0.51 2.58 -3.77
CA VAL A 129 -1.25 2.91 -4.98
C VAL A 129 -1.12 4.38 -5.32
N GLU A 130 -1.06 4.71 -6.61
CA GLU A 130 -0.96 6.10 -7.06
C GLU A 130 -2.33 6.67 -7.41
N GLN A 131 -2.65 7.82 -6.83
CA GLN A 131 -3.81 8.61 -7.23
C GLN A 131 -3.55 10.12 -7.00
N PRO A 132 -3.91 11.00 -7.92
CA PRO A 132 -3.80 12.44 -7.72
C PRO A 132 -4.77 12.93 -6.63
N SER A 133 -4.69 14.20 -6.28
CA SER A 133 -5.63 14.83 -5.36
C SER A 133 -7.05 14.83 -5.94
N ALA A 134 -8.07 14.94 -5.07
CA ALA A 134 -9.49 15.01 -5.44
C ALA A 134 -10.07 13.75 -6.13
N THR A 135 -9.45 12.57 -6.00
CA THR A 135 -9.95 11.30 -6.57
C THR A 135 -10.81 10.46 -5.61
N GLY A 136 -11.06 10.93 -4.38
CA GLY A 136 -11.88 10.16 -3.42
C GLY A 136 -11.07 9.14 -2.60
N LYS A 137 -9.75 9.28 -2.51
CA LYS A 137 -8.84 8.41 -1.74
C LYS A 137 -9.31 8.14 -0.31
N THR A 138 -9.65 9.21 0.40
CA THR A 138 -10.10 9.13 1.80
C THR A 138 -11.34 8.25 1.96
N ARG A 139 -12.29 8.32 1.02
CA ARG A 139 -13.50 7.50 1.07
C ARG A 139 -13.17 6.01 0.96
N VAL A 140 -12.25 5.61 0.09
CA VAL A 140 -11.82 4.21 -0.03
C VAL A 140 -11.16 3.73 1.27
N VAL A 141 -10.25 4.53 1.83
CA VAL A 141 -9.60 4.22 3.12
C VAL A 141 -10.64 4.10 4.24
N THR A 142 -11.57 5.06 4.33
CA THR A 142 -12.63 5.05 5.35
C THR A 142 -13.53 3.83 5.23
N THR A 143 -13.90 3.41 4.01
CA THR A 143 -14.68 2.17 3.80
C THR A 143 -13.97 0.96 4.41
N GLY A 144 -12.66 0.82 4.19
CA GLY A 144 -11.89 -0.28 4.79
C GLY A 144 -11.73 -0.18 6.30
N GLN A 145 -11.58 1.03 6.84
CA GLN A 145 -11.30 1.27 8.28
C GLN A 145 -12.56 1.27 9.16
N LYS A 146 -13.71 1.70 8.63
CA LYS A 146 -14.96 1.93 9.40
C LYS A 146 -15.34 0.77 10.33
N PRO A 147 -15.36 -0.51 9.90
CA PRO A 147 -15.71 -1.62 10.79
C PRO A 147 -14.74 -1.75 11.96
N PHE A 148 -13.44 -1.65 11.72
CA PHE A 148 -12.43 -1.78 12.77
C PHE A 148 -12.47 -0.62 13.78
N ILE A 149 -12.75 0.61 13.32
CA ILE A 149 -12.94 1.78 14.20
C ILE A 149 -14.15 1.54 15.09
N ARG A 150 -15.29 1.11 14.55
CA ARG A 150 -16.49 0.79 15.31
C ARG A 150 -16.22 -0.27 16.38
N ILE A 151 -15.56 -1.38 16.03
CA ILE A 151 -15.19 -2.43 16.96
C ILE A 151 -14.31 -1.87 18.08
N LYS A 152 -13.33 -1.04 17.74
CA LYS A 152 -12.45 -0.40 18.74
C LYS A 152 -13.22 0.50 19.69
N ASP A 153 -14.15 1.30 19.19
CA ASP A 153 -14.97 2.20 19.99
C ASP A 153 -15.88 1.42 20.96
N GLU A 154 -16.47 0.30 20.50
CA GLU A 154 -17.27 -0.61 21.33
C GLU A 154 -16.42 -1.22 22.45
N VAL A 155 -15.20 -1.67 22.15
CA VAL A 155 -14.26 -2.21 23.17
C VAL A 155 -13.89 -1.13 24.18
N VAL A 156 -13.59 0.10 23.73
CA VAL A 156 -13.25 1.22 24.62
C VAL A 156 -14.45 1.60 25.51
N LYS A 157 -15.66 1.60 24.95
CA LYS A 157 -16.89 1.88 25.69
C LYS A 157 -17.12 0.82 26.77
N ALA A 158 -17.11 -0.46 26.40
CA ALA A 158 -17.29 -1.56 27.35
C ALA A 158 -16.23 -1.54 28.47
N TYR A 159 -14.98 -1.26 28.14
CA TYR A 159 -13.90 -1.09 29.11
C TYR A 159 -14.22 0.02 30.14
N ARG A 160 -14.63 1.20 29.66
CA ARG A 160 -14.96 2.34 30.54
C ARG A 160 -16.13 2.02 31.45
N GLU A 161 -17.16 1.36 30.93
CA GLU A 161 -18.34 0.94 31.69
C GLU A 161 -17.96 -0.07 32.79
N ASN A 162 -17.14 -1.09 32.46
CA ASN A 162 -16.68 -2.09 33.42
C ASN A 162 -15.81 -1.46 34.54
N VAL A 163 -14.88 -0.58 34.18
CA VAL A 163 -14.05 0.14 35.16
C VAL A 163 -14.94 0.96 36.11
N LYS A 164 -15.92 1.70 35.56
CA LYS A 164 -16.85 2.51 36.36
C LYS A 164 -17.66 1.65 37.31
N GLN A 165 -18.25 0.56 36.81
CA GLN A 165 -19.03 -0.38 37.64
C GLN A 165 -18.22 -0.92 38.81
N LEU A 166 -16.98 -1.36 38.61
CA LEU A 166 -16.12 -1.87 39.65
C LEU A 166 -15.65 -0.79 40.64
N GLN A 167 -15.50 0.44 40.20
CA GLN A 167 -15.14 1.58 41.07
C GLN A 167 -16.30 2.04 41.97
N GLU A 168 -17.55 1.87 41.54
CA GLU A 168 -18.75 2.28 42.27
C GLU A 168 -19.22 1.24 43.32
N VAL A 169 -18.57 0.09 43.43
CA VAL A 169 -18.90 -0.92 44.47
C VAL A 169 -18.42 -0.44 45.84
N GLU A 170 -19.34 -0.21 46.78
CA GLU A 170 -19.02 0.34 48.10
C GLU A 170 -18.15 -0.60 48.99
N ASN A 171 -18.25 -1.91 48.85
CA ASN A 171 -17.42 -2.90 49.57
C ASN A 171 -16.96 -3.99 48.62
N PRO A 172 -15.96 -3.73 47.77
CA PRO A 172 -15.52 -4.68 46.75
C PRO A 172 -14.86 -5.91 47.38
N SER A 173 -15.22 -7.10 46.91
CA SER A 173 -14.55 -8.35 47.26
C SER A 173 -13.10 -8.34 46.74
N GLU A 174 -12.26 -9.22 47.29
CA GLU A 174 -10.87 -9.39 46.82
C GLU A 174 -10.81 -9.64 45.30
N THR A 175 -11.71 -10.48 44.78
CA THR A 175 -11.83 -10.77 43.35
C THR A 175 -12.13 -9.51 42.54
N GLN A 176 -13.07 -8.68 42.99
CA GLN A 176 -13.42 -7.43 42.31
C GLN A 176 -12.29 -6.39 42.35
N GLN A 177 -11.51 -6.36 43.42
CA GLN A 177 -10.32 -5.50 43.51
C GLN A 177 -9.24 -5.96 42.53
N GLU A 178 -9.04 -7.27 42.41
CA GLU A 178 -8.09 -7.85 41.48
C GLU A 178 -8.54 -7.64 40.04
N ASP A 179 -9.81 -7.80 39.71
CA ASP A 179 -10.40 -7.51 38.41
C ASP A 179 -10.21 -6.04 38.00
N LEU A 180 -10.47 -5.11 38.92
CA LEU A 180 -10.25 -3.69 38.69
C LEU A 180 -8.76 -3.39 38.43
N LYS A 181 -7.86 -3.99 39.22
CA LYS A 181 -6.40 -3.84 39.01
C LYS A 181 -5.98 -4.35 37.63
N ASN A 182 -6.49 -5.53 37.25
CA ASN A 182 -6.23 -6.12 35.95
C ASN A 182 -6.76 -5.27 34.81
N LEU A 183 -7.98 -4.72 34.92
CA LEU A 183 -8.56 -3.78 33.95
C LEU A 183 -7.72 -2.50 33.82
N ILE A 184 -7.29 -1.92 34.94
CA ILE A 184 -6.43 -0.71 34.91
C ILE A 184 -5.10 -1.00 34.23
N ALA A 185 -4.51 -2.17 34.43
CA ALA A 185 -3.28 -2.58 33.76
C ALA A 185 -3.44 -2.66 32.22
N ARG A 186 -4.63 -2.95 31.71
CA ARG A 186 -4.95 -2.99 30.26
C ARG A 186 -5.15 -1.61 29.61
N LYS A 187 -5.23 -0.53 30.39
CA LYS A 187 -5.47 0.83 29.88
C LYS A 187 -4.53 1.28 28.75
N PRO A 188 -3.23 0.98 28.78
CA PRO A 188 -2.33 1.34 27.68
C PRO A 188 -2.74 0.70 26.35
N ALA A 189 -3.08 -0.60 26.36
CA ALA A 189 -3.52 -1.32 25.16
C ALA A 189 -4.87 -0.79 24.64
N ILE A 190 -5.82 -0.49 25.53
CA ILE A 190 -7.11 0.12 25.18
C ILE A 190 -6.93 1.49 24.52
N ASN A 191 -6.02 2.32 25.03
CA ASN A 191 -5.77 3.65 24.49
C ASN A 191 -4.80 3.66 23.31
N SER A 192 -4.26 2.52 22.89
CA SER A 192 -3.35 2.42 21.77
C SER A 192 -4.02 2.87 20.46
N ARG A 193 -3.23 3.46 19.57
CA ARG A 193 -3.71 3.87 18.25
C ARG A 193 -3.95 2.66 17.37
N LEU A 194 -5.14 2.57 16.79
CA LEU A 194 -5.47 1.51 15.83
C LEU A 194 -4.79 1.76 14.49
N PHE A 195 -4.87 2.99 13.99
CA PHE A 195 -4.28 3.40 12.71
C PHE A 195 -3.32 4.58 12.88
N ILE A 196 -2.24 4.56 12.14
CA ILE A 196 -1.24 5.61 12.05
C ILE A 196 -1.37 6.24 10.67
N SER A 197 -1.79 7.50 10.59
CA SER A 197 -1.91 8.24 9.34
C SER A 197 -0.74 9.19 9.09
N ASN A 198 0.02 9.52 10.14
CA ASN A 198 1.24 10.33 10.09
C ASN A 198 2.14 9.93 11.25
N ALA A 199 3.42 9.70 11.01
CA ALA A 199 4.38 9.35 12.05
C ALA A 199 5.81 9.72 11.65
N THR A 200 6.60 10.06 12.69
CA THR A 200 8.06 9.99 12.63
C THR A 200 8.50 8.59 13.08
N ALA A 201 9.76 8.23 12.83
CA ALA A 201 10.31 6.95 13.30
C ALA A 201 10.15 6.81 14.83
N GLU A 202 10.30 7.93 15.55
CA GLU A 202 10.12 8.01 16.99
C GLU A 202 8.66 7.73 17.42
N GLY A 203 7.71 8.32 16.72
CA GLY A 203 6.28 8.10 16.99
C GLY A 203 5.87 6.66 16.72
N MET A 204 6.51 5.99 15.76
CA MET A 204 6.32 4.56 15.51
C MET A 204 6.81 3.72 16.68
N GLU A 205 8.04 3.93 17.20
CA GLU A 205 8.56 3.21 18.38
C GLU A 205 7.64 3.35 19.60
N GLN A 206 7.15 4.58 19.85
CA GLN A 206 6.19 4.82 20.94
C GLN A 206 4.87 4.07 20.74
N THR A 207 4.39 3.95 19.50
CA THR A 207 3.20 3.18 19.19
C THR A 207 3.41 1.70 19.49
N LEU A 208 4.56 1.14 19.12
CA LEU A 208 4.89 -0.27 19.38
C LEU A 208 4.89 -0.61 20.88
N ASN A 209 5.42 0.29 21.72
CA ASN A 209 5.36 0.12 23.19
C ASN A 209 3.92 0.03 23.73
N GLY A 210 2.96 0.71 23.08
CA GLY A 210 1.55 0.68 23.47
C GLY A 210 0.73 -0.44 22.83
N THR A 211 1.31 -1.20 21.89
CA THR A 211 0.59 -2.20 21.09
C THR A 211 1.26 -3.58 21.10
N ASP A 212 2.28 -3.78 21.93
CA ASP A 212 3.11 -5.00 21.95
C ASP A 212 3.70 -5.35 20.56
N GLY A 213 4.17 -4.33 19.86
CA GLY A 213 4.86 -4.50 18.59
C GLY A 213 4.00 -4.48 17.33
N PHE A 214 2.70 -4.21 17.44
CA PHE A 214 1.82 -4.13 16.27
C PHE A 214 1.63 -2.69 15.77
N PHE A 215 1.63 -2.52 14.45
CA PHE A 215 1.27 -1.25 13.83
C PHE A 215 0.44 -1.42 12.55
N SER A 216 -0.43 -0.43 12.30
CA SER A 216 -1.22 -0.31 11.06
C SER A 216 -1.02 1.10 10.50
N ALA A 217 -0.13 1.22 9.51
CA ALA A 217 0.21 2.51 8.89
C ALA A 217 -0.61 2.72 7.62
N ILE A 218 -1.64 3.58 7.72
CA ILE A 218 -2.60 3.79 6.62
C ILE A 218 -2.79 5.28 6.38
N SER A 219 -2.56 5.73 5.15
CA SER A 219 -2.73 7.14 4.80
C SER A 219 -3.26 7.34 3.38
N SER A 220 -4.19 8.26 3.24
CA SER A 220 -4.60 8.82 1.95
C SER A 220 -3.71 9.97 1.48
N GLU A 221 -2.69 10.36 2.29
CA GLU A 221 -1.83 11.51 2.06
C GLU A 221 -0.38 11.11 1.81
N GLN A 222 0.33 11.94 1.01
CA GLN A 222 1.73 11.72 0.62
C GLN A 222 2.71 11.76 1.81
N GLY A 223 2.36 12.42 2.91
CA GLY A 223 3.28 12.66 4.03
C GLY A 223 3.83 11.39 4.64
N LEU A 224 2.97 10.42 4.97
CA LEU A 224 3.39 9.14 5.54
C LEU A 224 4.23 8.32 4.55
N PHE A 225 3.89 8.33 3.26
CA PHE A 225 4.68 7.70 2.20
C PHE A 225 6.13 8.25 2.18
N ASN A 226 6.27 9.58 2.18
CA ASN A 226 7.58 10.21 2.18
C ASN A 226 8.39 9.89 3.45
N SER A 227 7.71 9.85 4.61
CA SER A 227 8.34 9.52 5.88
C SER A 227 8.85 8.08 5.92
N LEU A 228 8.03 7.11 5.52
CA LEU A 228 8.37 5.69 5.57
C LEU A 228 9.42 5.28 4.51
N LEU A 229 9.40 5.91 3.33
CA LEU A 229 10.37 5.61 2.26
C LEU A 229 11.63 6.49 2.31
N GLY A 230 11.77 7.34 3.35
CA GLY A 230 12.95 8.18 3.53
C GLY A 230 13.09 9.32 2.54
N LEU A 231 12.01 9.66 1.82
CA LEU A 231 12.03 10.72 0.81
C LEU A 231 11.91 12.13 1.43
N SER A 232 11.66 12.24 2.74
CA SER A 232 11.49 13.50 3.47
C SER A 232 12.78 14.08 4.04
N TYR A 233 13.82 13.26 4.20
CA TYR A 233 15.06 13.68 4.86
C TYR A 233 16.21 13.81 3.87
N SER A 234 16.62 15.05 3.63
CA SER A 234 17.71 15.36 2.69
C SER A 234 19.13 15.05 3.21
N LYS A 235 19.30 14.59 4.44
CA LYS A 235 20.61 14.31 5.08
C LYS A 235 20.52 13.19 6.13
N GLY A 236 20.33 11.98 5.73
CA GLY A 236 20.46 10.83 6.63
C GLY A 236 19.78 9.61 6.04
N ASP A 237 20.37 8.44 6.20
CA ASP A 237 19.70 7.19 5.85
C ASP A 237 18.44 7.06 6.71
N PRO A 238 17.26 6.86 6.09
CA PRO A 238 16.05 6.64 6.86
C PRO A 238 16.23 5.37 7.68
N ASN A 239 15.98 5.44 8.98
CA ASN A 239 15.96 4.23 9.81
C ASN A 239 14.66 3.47 9.52
N ASN A 240 14.69 2.66 8.46
CA ASN A 240 13.56 1.87 8.00
C ASN A 240 13.48 0.48 8.67
N ASP A 241 14.41 0.18 9.61
CA ASP A 241 14.54 -1.13 10.23
C ASP A 241 13.22 -1.60 10.88
N LEU A 242 12.50 -0.68 11.53
CA LEU A 242 11.21 -0.97 12.13
C LEU A 242 10.18 -1.45 11.09
N VAL A 243 10.09 -0.74 9.96
CA VAL A 243 9.14 -1.09 8.89
C VAL A 243 9.59 -2.38 8.19
N LEU A 244 10.89 -2.57 7.96
CA LEU A 244 11.43 -3.81 7.40
C LEU A 244 11.13 -5.02 8.29
N ASN A 245 11.39 -4.89 9.59
CA ASN A 245 11.11 -5.96 10.55
C ASN A 245 9.61 -6.22 10.72
N GLY A 246 8.78 -5.17 10.66
CA GLY A 246 7.33 -5.31 10.74
C GLY A 246 6.70 -6.12 9.60
N PHE A 247 7.35 -6.16 8.44
CA PHE A 247 6.93 -7.00 7.32
C PHE A 247 7.23 -8.48 7.55
N ASP A 248 8.40 -8.78 8.13
CA ASP A 248 8.90 -10.14 8.29
C ASP A 248 8.58 -10.72 9.68
N GLY A 249 8.06 -9.93 10.63
CA GLY A 249 7.86 -10.34 12.03
C GLY A 249 9.17 -10.45 12.81
N GLY A 250 10.13 -9.58 12.49
CA GLY A 250 11.46 -9.60 13.11
C GLY A 250 11.47 -9.06 14.52
N HIS A 251 12.45 -9.50 15.32
CA HIS A 251 12.72 -8.96 16.65
C HIS A 251 13.67 -7.78 16.54
N ILE A 252 13.33 -6.64 17.14
CA ILE A 252 14.20 -5.48 17.22
C ILE A 252 14.53 -5.13 18.66
N SER A 253 15.68 -4.49 18.85
CA SER A 253 16.09 -3.90 20.12
C SER A 253 16.69 -2.53 19.80
N SER A 254 15.90 -1.47 19.95
CA SER A 254 16.38 -0.11 19.74
C SER A 254 16.83 0.50 21.05
N CYS A 255 18.03 1.11 21.05
CA CYS A 255 18.55 1.84 22.20
C CYS A 255 18.72 3.30 21.80
N ARG A 256 18.16 4.23 22.57
CA ARG A 256 18.23 5.66 22.33
C ARG A 256 18.78 6.38 23.57
N VAL A 257 19.60 7.39 23.37
CA VAL A 257 20.23 8.13 24.48
C VAL A 257 19.22 8.96 25.28
N THR A 258 18.15 9.42 24.62
CA THR A 258 17.20 10.40 25.19
C THR A 258 15.86 9.80 25.62
N ARG A 259 15.62 8.49 25.36
CA ARG A 259 14.37 7.82 25.69
C ARG A 259 14.52 6.30 25.64
N ASP A 260 13.58 5.59 26.24
CA ASP A 260 13.47 4.15 26.06
C ASP A 260 13.07 3.83 24.61
N GLY A 261 13.85 2.96 23.98
CA GLY A 261 13.53 2.41 22.67
C GLY A 261 12.46 1.31 22.76
N TYR A 262 12.18 0.68 21.64
CA TYR A 262 11.33 -0.52 21.61
C TYR A 262 12.22 -1.77 21.61
N HIS A 263 11.80 -2.78 22.38
CA HIS A 263 12.42 -4.11 22.41
C HIS A 263 11.33 -5.16 22.29
N GLY A 264 11.36 -5.98 21.24
CA GLY A 264 10.36 -7.01 20.99
C GLY A 264 10.17 -7.34 19.50
N TYR A 265 9.22 -8.21 19.24
CA TYR A 265 8.80 -8.51 17.88
C TYR A 265 8.01 -7.36 17.28
N VAL A 266 8.17 -7.14 15.99
CA VAL A 266 7.43 -6.11 15.24
C VAL A 266 6.63 -6.77 14.13
N ILE A 267 5.34 -6.48 14.09
CA ILE A 267 4.41 -6.96 13.07
C ILE A 267 3.54 -5.80 12.61
N GLY A 268 3.41 -5.61 11.31
CA GLY A 268 2.57 -4.52 10.82
C GLY A 268 2.11 -4.64 9.39
N GLY A 269 1.18 -3.75 9.04
CA GLY A 269 0.70 -3.53 7.68
C GLY A 269 0.82 -2.07 7.28
N VAL A 270 1.07 -1.84 6.00
CA VAL A 270 1.23 -0.50 5.42
C VAL A 270 0.33 -0.38 4.19
N THR A 271 -0.53 0.65 4.15
CA THR A 271 -1.37 0.92 2.98
C THR A 271 -1.39 2.41 2.70
N LEU A 272 -0.85 2.81 1.57
CA LEU A 272 -0.59 4.21 1.26
C LEU A 272 -1.14 4.59 -0.11
N PHE A 273 -1.81 5.74 -0.16
CA PHE A 273 -1.97 6.47 -1.40
C PHE A 273 -0.77 7.41 -1.59
N ALA A 274 -0.17 7.34 -2.77
CA ALA A 274 0.88 8.23 -3.20
C ALA A 274 0.42 9.11 -4.37
N GLN A 275 1.11 10.20 -4.63
CA GLN A 275 0.88 11.03 -5.81
C GLN A 275 1.51 10.38 -7.05
N GLN A 276 1.03 10.73 -8.23
CA GLN A 276 1.56 10.25 -9.51
C GLN A 276 3.09 10.45 -9.60
N GLY A 277 3.79 9.43 -10.10
CA GLY A 277 5.25 9.40 -10.22
C GLY A 277 6.00 8.98 -8.95
N SER A 278 5.30 8.75 -7.83
CA SER A 278 5.93 8.32 -6.59
C SER A 278 6.45 6.89 -6.65
N ILE A 279 5.73 5.97 -7.30
CA ILE A 279 6.15 4.58 -7.50
C ILE A 279 7.36 4.54 -8.45
N GLU A 280 7.30 5.27 -9.57
CA GLU A 280 8.44 5.43 -10.47
C GLU A 280 9.69 5.91 -9.73
N LYS A 281 9.56 6.96 -8.90
CA LYS A 281 10.65 7.49 -8.08
C LYS A 281 11.17 6.44 -7.11
N THR A 282 10.29 5.68 -6.46
CA THR A 282 10.68 4.61 -5.54
C THR A 282 11.46 3.51 -6.25
N LEU A 283 10.98 3.07 -7.41
CA LEU A 283 11.65 2.05 -8.22
C LEU A 283 12.99 2.52 -8.78
N SER A 284 13.11 3.80 -9.17
CA SER A 284 14.36 4.39 -9.68
C SER A 284 15.41 4.62 -8.58
N CYS A 285 14.98 4.88 -7.34
CA CYS A 285 15.86 5.07 -6.19
C CYS A 285 16.11 3.76 -5.43
N SER A 286 15.57 2.64 -5.90
CA SER A 286 15.81 1.34 -5.27
C SER A 286 17.28 0.96 -5.36
N ASN A 287 17.96 0.98 -4.22
CA ASN A 287 19.37 0.69 -4.07
C ASN A 287 19.64 -0.66 -3.38
N GLY A 288 18.64 -1.56 -3.38
CA GLY A 288 18.76 -2.88 -2.76
C GLY A 288 18.63 -2.89 -1.23
N VAL A 289 18.19 -1.77 -0.62
CA VAL A 289 17.97 -1.69 0.85
C VAL A 289 16.76 -2.53 1.29
N GLY A 290 15.98 -3.08 0.34
CA GLY A 290 14.96 -4.08 0.63
C GLY A 290 13.57 -3.54 0.98
N LEU A 291 13.40 -2.23 1.22
CA LEU A 291 12.09 -1.69 1.60
C LEU A 291 11.11 -1.68 0.42
N SER A 292 11.51 -1.13 -0.73
CA SER A 292 10.68 -1.10 -1.94
C SER A 292 10.26 -2.49 -2.41
N GLU A 293 11.10 -3.50 -2.14
CA GLU A 293 10.89 -4.90 -2.52
C GLU A 293 9.74 -5.57 -1.75
N ARG A 294 9.33 -4.99 -0.62
CA ARG A 294 8.27 -5.50 0.24
C ARG A 294 6.89 -4.92 -0.10
N PHE A 295 6.85 -3.92 -0.96
CA PHE A 295 5.58 -3.29 -1.35
C PHE A 295 4.95 -3.93 -2.58
N LEU A 296 3.65 -4.19 -2.49
CA LEU A 296 2.77 -4.36 -3.65
C LEU A 296 2.45 -2.95 -4.18
N MET A 297 2.91 -2.64 -5.37
CA MET A 297 2.79 -1.30 -5.96
C MET A 297 1.88 -1.35 -7.19
N LEU A 298 1.01 -0.34 -7.31
CA LEU A 298 0.09 -0.23 -8.45
C LEU A 298 -0.07 1.23 -8.88
N ALA A 299 0.36 1.53 -10.11
CA ALA A 299 0.23 2.84 -10.73
C ALA A 299 -0.81 2.78 -11.86
N GLU A 300 -2.08 2.95 -11.51
CA GLU A 300 -3.18 3.03 -12.47
C GLU A 300 -3.52 4.47 -12.86
N PRO A 301 -4.12 4.69 -14.05
CA PRO A 301 -4.72 5.97 -14.40
C PRO A 301 -5.80 6.39 -13.41
N HIS A 302 -6.19 7.65 -13.46
CA HIS A 302 -7.26 8.19 -12.63
C HIS A 302 -8.51 8.53 -13.46
N MET A 303 -9.66 8.55 -12.80
CA MET A 303 -10.95 8.85 -13.43
C MET A 303 -11.29 10.36 -13.50
N LEU A 304 -10.34 11.26 -13.15
CA LEU A 304 -10.58 12.72 -13.28
C LEU A 304 -10.84 13.08 -14.75
N GLY A 305 -11.90 13.85 -14.99
CA GLY A 305 -12.38 14.18 -16.33
C GLY A 305 -13.38 13.18 -16.93
N HIS A 306 -13.56 12.00 -16.31
CA HIS A 306 -14.45 10.93 -16.77
C HIS A 306 -15.55 10.58 -15.75
N ARG A 307 -15.59 11.32 -14.62
CA ARG A 307 -16.55 11.05 -13.54
C ARG A 307 -17.90 11.69 -13.81
N ASP A 308 -18.96 10.97 -13.44
CA ASP A 308 -20.36 11.44 -13.50
C ASP A 308 -20.86 11.73 -12.08
N HIS A 309 -20.97 13.00 -11.73
CA HIS A 309 -21.40 13.45 -10.41
C HIS A 309 -22.92 13.38 -10.17
N LEU A 310 -23.70 13.13 -11.22
CA LEU A 310 -25.14 12.88 -11.09
C LEU A 310 -25.44 11.44 -10.67
N LYS A 311 -24.51 10.53 -10.94
CA LYS A 311 -24.65 9.12 -10.60
C LYS A 311 -24.34 8.89 -9.14
N LYS A 312 -25.38 8.55 -8.36
CA LYS A 312 -25.26 8.14 -6.97
C LYS A 312 -25.25 6.61 -6.89
N VAL A 313 -24.16 6.04 -6.40
CA VAL A 313 -24.02 4.61 -6.13
C VAL A 313 -23.78 4.44 -4.64
N HIS A 314 -24.48 3.50 -4.02
CA HIS A 314 -24.31 3.11 -2.63
C HIS A 314 -23.76 1.70 -2.56
N ILE A 315 -22.99 1.41 -1.53
CA ILE A 315 -22.59 0.04 -1.22
C ILE A 315 -23.82 -0.65 -0.60
N ASP A 316 -24.05 -1.89 -0.99
CA ASP A 316 -25.11 -2.71 -0.41
C ASP A 316 -24.86 -2.87 1.11
N PRO A 317 -25.84 -2.51 1.96
CA PRO A 317 -25.71 -2.65 3.42
C PRO A 317 -25.38 -4.08 3.85
N THR A 318 -25.91 -5.09 3.17
CA THR A 318 -25.59 -6.51 3.45
C THR A 318 -24.11 -6.80 3.19
N LEU A 319 -23.55 -6.21 2.15
CA LEU A 319 -22.12 -6.37 1.83
C LEU A 319 -21.22 -5.65 2.86
N GLU A 320 -21.63 -4.46 3.33
CA GLU A 320 -20.95 -3.75 4.42
C GLU A 320 -20.98 -4.56 5.71
N GLU A 321 -22.12 -5.20 6.03
CA GLU A 321 -22.27 -6.06 7.21
C GLU A 321 -21.41 -7.33 7.11
N ASN A 322 -21.40 -8.00 5.95
CA ASN A 322 -20.54 -9.15 5.73
C ASN A 322 -19.06 -8.80 5.88
N TYR A 323 -18.65 -7.63 5.39
CA TYR A 323 -17.28 -7.13 5.59
C TYR A 323 -17.00 -6.83 7.06
N ALA A 324 -17.96 -6.23 7.78
CA ALA A 324 -17.82 -5.98 9.21
C ALA A 324 -17.69 -7.29 10.01
N THR A 325 -18.43 -8.33 9.64
CA THR A 325 -18.33 -9.67 10.24
C THR A 325 -16.93 -10.29 9.99
N ALA A 326 -16.39 -10.17 8.76
CA ALA A 326 -15.04 -10.62 8.46
C ALA A 326 -13.98 -9.84 9.26
N CYS A 327 -14.16 -8.53 9.44
CA CYS A 327 -13.30 -7.69 10.28
C CYS A 327 -13.36 -8.10 11.75
N GLU A 328 -14.56 -8.36 12.30
CA GLU A 328 -14.72 -8.82 13.69
C GLU A 328 -14.05 -10.17 13.93
N PHE A 329 -14.19 -11.10 13.02
CA PHE A 329 -13.53 -12.38 13.11
C PHE A 329 -12.00 -12.27 13.07
N SER A 330 -11.49 -11.41 12.21
CA SER A 330 -10.07 -11.36 11.88
C SER A 330 -9.27 -10.41 12.77
N ARG A 331 -9.93 -9.54 13.53
CA ARG A 331 -9.23 -8.60 14.42
C ARG A 331 -8.51 -9.31 15.56
N GLY A 332 -7.40 -8.75 15.98
CA GLY A 332 -6.79 -9.10 17.27
C GLY A 332 -7.61 -8.57 18.44
N ILE A 333 -7.29 -9.01 19.65
CA ILE A 333 -7.91 -8.53 20.88
C ILE A 333 -7.28 -7.19 21.25
N PHE A 334 -8.03 -6.08 21.08
CA PHE A 334 -7.51 -4.73 21.29
C PHE A 334 -7.25 -4.37 22.76
N ASN A 335 -7.76 -5.15 23.70
CA ASN A 335 -7.71 -4.89 25.14
C ASN A 335 -6.79 -5.84 25.91
N GLU A 336 -6.11 -6.74 25.23
CA GLU A 336 -5.16 -7.67 25.82
C GLU A 336 -3.80 -7.54 25.15
N PRO A 337 -2.70 -7.56 25.92
CA PRO A 337 -1.37 -7.73 25.35
C PRO A 337 -1.36 -9.03 24.56
N GLN A 338 -0.89 -8.97 23.32
CA GLN A 338 -0.69 -10.16 22.50
C GLN A 338 0.80 -10.34 22.30
N SER A 339 1.31 -11.46 22.76
CA SER A 339 2.66 -11.90 22.37
C SER A 339 2.63 -12.43 20.95
N ALA A 340 3.77 -12.47 20.30
CA ALA A 340 3.90 -13.14 19.01
C ALA A 340 3.54 -14.63 19.08
N ASP A 341 3.62 -15.23 20.29
CA ASP A 341 3.29 -16.63 20.54
C ASP A 341 1.77 -16.90 20.64
N ASP A 342 0.96 -15.84 20.78
CA ASP A 342 -0.51 -15.95 20.89
C ASP A 342 -1.22 -15.84 19.53
N LEU A 343 -0.48 -15.75 18.44
CA LEU A 343 -1.05 -15.59 17.10
C LEU A 343 -1.64 -16.93 16.60
N LEU A 344 -2.74 -16.81 15.85
CA LEU A 344 -3.39 -17.96 15.23
C LEU A 344 -2.75 -18.28 13.87
N HIS A 345 -2.52 -19.54 13.63
CA HIS A 345 -1.78 -20.01 12.46
C HIS A 345 -2.71 -20.48 11.35
N LEU A 346 -2.59 -19.85 10.18
CA LEU A 346 -3.12 -20.35 8.92
C LEU A 346 -2.10 -21.28 8.28
N LYS A 347 -2.58 -22.34 7.63
CA LYS A 347 -1.74 -23.35 7.00
C LYS A 347 -2.01 -23.40 5.51
N ILE A 348 -0.96 -23.45 4.73
CA ILE A 348 -1.05 -23.76 3.30
C ILE A 348 -0.90 -25.28 3.16
N THR A 349 -1.74 -25.90 2.34
CA THR A 349 -1.68 -27.34 2.07
C THR A 349 -0.37 -27.69 1.36
N ASP A 350 0.04 -28.97 1.39
CA ASP A 350 1.22 -29.44 0.63
C ASP A 350 1.08 -29.17 -0.88
N THR A 351 -0.14 -29.28 -1.41
CA THR A 351 -0.44 -28.92 -2.81
C THR A 351 -0.27 -27.42 -3.03
N GLY A 352 -0.76 -26.58 -2.12
CA GLY A 352 -0.58 -25.14 -2.17
C GLY A 352 0.89 -24.72 -2.13
N HIS A 353 1.68 -25.32 -1.24
CA HIS A 353 3.13 -25.09 -1.19
C HIS A 353 3.83 -25.51 -2.49
N ARG A 354 3.42 -26.64 -3.08
CA ARG A 354 3.93 -27.07 -4.39
C ARG A 354 3.61 -26.06 -5.49
N LEU A 355 2.38 -25.55 -5.54
CA LEU A 355 1.98 -24.50 -6.51
C LEU A 355 2.83 -23.23 -6.37
N ILE A 356 3.11 -22.79 -5.13
CA ILE A 356 3.98 -21.64 -4.88
C ILE A 356 5.42 -21.92 -5.35
N ALA A 357 5.94 -23.14 -5.07
CA ALA A 357 7.27 -23.53 -5.50
C ALA A 357 7.39 -23.64 -7.03
N GLU A 358 6.40 -24.24 -7.70
CA GLU A 358 6.32 -24.30 -9.16
C GLU A 358 6.31 -22.89 -9.77
N TYR A 359 5.47 -21.99 -9.25
CA TYR A 359 5.45 -20.59 -9.69
C TYR A 359 6.81 -19.91 -9.46
N ARG A 360 7.42 -20.09 -8.29
CA ARG A 360 8.74 -19.53 -8.00
C ARG A 360 9.80 -20.03 -8.97
N ASN A 361 9.75 -21.31 -9.36
CA ASN A 361 10.64 -21.89 -10.36
C ASN A 361 10.48 -21.24 -11.75
N THR A 362 9.30 -20.71 -12.09
CA THR A 362 9.13 -19.92 -13.31
C THR A 362 9.76 -18.54 -13.24
N ILE A 363 9.85 -17.96 -12.03
CA ILE A 363 10.45 -16.63 -11.80
C ILE A 363 11.97 -16.70 -11.69
N GLU A 364 12.51 -17.74 -11.07
CA GLU A 364 13.94 -17.86 -10.71
C GLU A 364 14.90 -17.63 -11.89
N PRO A 365 14.72 -18.21 -13.09
CA PRO A 365 15.61 -17.98 -14.22
C PRO A 365 15.65 -16.52 -14.67
N HIS A 366 14.57 -15.78 -14.42
CA HIS A 366 14.42 -14.38 -14.79
C HIS A 366 15.10 -13.40 -13.81
N LEU A 367 15.61 -13.88 -12.67
CA LEU A 367 16.38 -13.09 -11.71
C LEU A 367 17.86 -13.01 -12.07
N ALA A 368 18.36 -13.95 -12.87
CA ALA A 368 19.74 -13.96 -13.33
C ALA A 368 20.03 -12.76 -14.25
N ASP A 369 21.32 -12.39 -14.37
CA ASP A 369 21.73 -11.25 -15.18
C ASP A 369 21.25 -11.40 -16.63
N GLY A 370 20.62 -10.33 -17.16
CA GLY A 370 19.95 -10.37 -18.45
C GLY A 370 18.52 -10.95 -18.44
N GLY A 371 18.07 -11.50 -17.33
CA GLY A 371 16.70 -12.01 -17.19
C GLY A 371 15.66 -10.88 -17.07
N ARG A 372 14.38 -11.26 -17.22
CA ARG A 372 13.25 -10.33 -17.28
C ARG A 372 13.11 -9.43 -16.04
N TYR A 373 13.45 -9.96 -14.85
CA TYR A 373 13.38 -9.26 -13.56
C TYR A 373 14.77 -8.98 -12.96
N SER A 374 15.82 -9.05 -13.76
CA SER A 374 17.21 -8.91 -13.27
C SER A 374 17.58 -7.51 -12.81
N HIS A 375 16.80 -6.49 -13.21
CA HIS A 375 17.07 -5.11 -12.82
C HIS A 375 16.84 -4.87 -11.32
N ILE A 376 17.69 -4.07 -10.69
CA ILE A 376 17.67 -3.81 -9.25
C ILE A 376 16.30 -3.33 -8.74
N SER A 377 15.55 -2.58 -9.55
CA SER A 377 14.21 -2.09 -9.20
C SER A 377 13.17 -3.21 -9.03
N LEU A 378 13.37 -4.39 -9.62
CA LEU A 378 12.40 -5.50 -9.62
C LEU A 378 12.95 -6.80 -9.04
N ARG A 379 14.26 -7.02 -9.10
CA ARG A 379 14.90 -8.30 -8.68
C ARG A 379 14.47 -8.71 -7.29
N GLY A 380 14.52 -7.77 -6.34
CA GLY A 380 14.16 -8.06 -4.95
C GLY A 380 12.66 -8.36 -4.75
N ALA A 381 11.78 -7.61 -5.42
CA ALA A 381 10.33 -7.86 -5.39
C ALA A 381 9.98 -9.22 -6.02
N ALA A 382 10.55 -9.53 -7.19
CA ALA A 382 10.38 -10.83 -7.85
C ALA A 382 10.97 -11.98 -7.03
N GLY A 383 12.13 -11.78 -6.38
CA GLY A 383 12.76 -12.78 -5.49
C GLY A 383 11.96 -13.08 -4.23
N LYS A 384 11.15 -12.13 -3.75
CA LYS A 384 10.27 -12.28 -2.57
C LYS A 384 8.80 -12.57 -2.92
N ILE A 385 8.51 -12.90 -4.18
CA ILE A 385 7.13 -13.05 -4.67
C ILE A 385 6.35 -14.13 -3.91
N ASN A 386 7.00 -15.20 -3.48
CA ASN A 386 6.37 -16.25 -2.67
C ASN A 386 5.85 -15.73 -1.33
N ILE A 387 6.55 -14.79 -0.69
CA ILE A 387 6.13 -14.15 0.55
C ILE A 387 4.85 -13.34 0.29
N GLN A 388 4.81 -12.59 -0.80
CA GLN A 388 3.61 -11.83 -1.19
C GLN A 388 2.43 -12.76 -1.48
N VAL A 389 2.65 -13.86 -2.20
CA VAL A 389 1.61 -14.87 -2.48
C VAL A 389 1.02 -15.41 -1.18
N MET A 390 1.85 -15.79 -0.20
CA MET A 390 1.37 -16.32 1.08
C MET A 390 0.54 -15.28 1.85
N LYS A 391 0.99 -14.02 1.90
CA LYS A 391 0.25 -12.92 2.55
C LYS A 391 -1.09 -12.64 1.85
N ILE A 392 -1.09 -12.56 0.52
CA ILE A 392 -2.32 -12.36 -0.26
C ILE A 392 -3.30 -13.51 -0.03
N ALA A 393 -2.83 -14.76 -0.12
CA ALA A 393 -3.67 -15.95 0.09
C ALA A 393 -4.33 -15.95 1.47
N ALA A 394 -3.57 -15.66 2.52
CA ALA A 394 -4.09 -15.58 3.89
C ALA A 394 -5.20 -14.52 4.03
N ASN A 395 -5.00 -13.33 3.47
CA ASN A 395 -6.00 -12.25 3.55
C ASN A 395 -7.23 -12.53 2.69
N LEU A 396 -7.07 -13.08 1.49
CA LEU A 396 -8.20 -13.50 0.66
C LEU A 396 -9.05 -14.55 1.37
N TYR A 397 -8.40 -15.54 1.99
CA TYR A 397 -9.09 -16.61 2.71
C TYR A 397 -9.88 -16.08 3.91
N LEU A 398 -9.29 -15.20 4.73
CA LEU A 398 -9.96 -14.60 5.87
C LEU A 398 -11.14 -13.71 5.46
N LEU A 399 -11.08 -13.05 4.30
CA LEU A 399 -12.16 -12.22 3.75
C LEU A 399 -13.30 -13.03 3.13
N ASP A 400 -13.02 -14.25 2.65
CA ASP A 400 -14.03 -15.14 2.06
C ASP A 400 -14.50 -16.24 3.00
N ARG A 401 -14.16 -16.10 4.27
CA ARG A 401 -14.50 -17.08 5.29
C ARG A 401 -16.00 -17.37 5.32
N ARG A 402 -16.34 -18.67 5.28
CA ARG A 402 -17.65 -19.23 5.55
C ARG A 402 -17.74 -19.75 6.99
N ASP A 403 -18.95 -20.11 7.45
CA ASP A 403 -19.20 -20.47 8.85
C ASP A 403 -18.32 -21.63 9.38
N ASP A 404 -17.95 -22.57 8.52
CA ASP A 404 -17.03 -23.68 8.85
C ASP A 404 -15.57 -23.26 8.64
N PHE A 405 -14.99 -22.57 9.62
CA PHE A 405 -13.59 -22.15 9.55
C PHE A 405 -12.62 -23.33 9.72
N ASP A 406 -11.79 -23.55 8.69
CA ASP A 406 -10.62 -24.43 8.71
C ASP A 406 -9.35 -23.56 8.67
N PRO A 407 -8.30 -23.81 9.46
CA PRO A 407 -7.05 -23.08 9.33
C PRO A 407 -6.30 -23.32 8.01
N HIS A 408 -6.71 -24.31 7.20
CA HIS A 408 -6.07 -24.63 5.91
C HIS A 408 -6.63 -23.75 4.79
N ILE A 409 -5.73 -23.01 4.15
CA ILE A 409 -6.05 -22.18 2.99
C ILE A 409 -6.27 -23.08 1.76
N PRO A 410 -7.43 -22.99 1.09
CA PRO A 410 -7.71 -23.79 -0.11
C PRO A 410 -6.74 -23.49 -1.26
N ASP A 411 -6.42 -24.51 -2.04
CA ASP A 411 -5.53 -24.39 -3.21
C ASP A 411 -6.05 -23.40 -4.27
N SER A 412 -7.37 -23.23 -4.39
CA SER A 412 -7.99 -22.23 -5.26
C SER A 412 -7.61 -20.81 -4.87
N ILE A 413 -7.59 -20.52 -3.58
CA ILE A 413 -7.17 -19.22 -3.02
C ILE A 413 -5.67 -19.00 -3.24
N VAL A 414 -4.85 -20.05 -3.08
CA VAL A 414 -3.40 -19.96 -3.38
C VAL A 414 -3.18 -19.64 -4.86
N LYS A 415 -3.91 -20.28 -5.77
CA LYS A 415 -3.85 -19.99 -7.22
C LYS A 415 -4.26 -18.54 -7.53
N ALA A 416 -5.33 -18.07 -6.91
CA ALA A 416 -5.77 -16.68 -7.05
C ALA A 416 -4.69 -15.70 -6.58
N ALA A 417 -4.07 -15.97 -5.43
CA ALA A 417 -2.99 -15.15 -4.88
C ALA A 417 -1.75 -15.12 -5.79
N ILE A 418 -1.39 -16.26 -6.40
CA ILE A 418 -0.31 -16.33 -7.40
C ILE A 418 -0.64 -15.42 -8.59
N GLY A 419 -1.85 -15.51 -9.13
CA GLY A 419 -2.28 -14.69 -10.26
C GLY A 419 -2.23 -13.19 -9.95
N ILE A 420 -2.74 -12.79 -8.79
CA ILE A 420 -2.72 -11.38 -8.33
C ILE A 420 -1.27 -10.88 -8.16
N ALA A 421 -0.42 -11.65 -7.49
CA ALA A 421 0.98 -11.28 -7.27
C ALA A 421 1.74 -11.16 -8.60
N HIS A 422 1.48 -12.08 -9.54
CA HIS A 422 2.05 -12.04 -10.88
C HIS A 422 1.63 -10.79 -11.66
N ASP A 423 0.33 -10.49 -11.70
CA ASP A 423 -0.19 -9.33 -12.42
C ASP A 423 0.37 -8.00 -11.85
N LEU A 424 0.54 -7.90 -10.52
CA LEU A 424 1.19 -6.74 -9.90
C LEU A 424 2.67 -6.63 -10.26
N LEU A 425 3.40 -7.74 -10.31
CA LEU A 425 4.81 -7.76 -10.73
C LEU A 425 4.96 -7.32 -12.19
N GLU A 426 4.08 -7.83 -13.07
CA GLU A 426 4.06 -7.45 -14.50
C GLU A 426 3.68 -5.99 -14.71
N ALA A 427 2.74 -5.44 -13.94
CA ALA A 427 2.40 -4.02 -13.97
C ALA A 427 3.62 -3.15 -13.63
N ASN A 428 4.40 -3.53 -12.61
CA ASN A 428 5.63 -2.82 -12.26
C ASN A 428 6.73 -2.96 -13.32
N LEU A 429 6.85 -4.13 -13.96
CA LEU A 429 7.76 -4.31 -15.10
C LEU A 429 7.36 -3.41 -16.29
N ALA A 430 6.06 -3.35 -16.59
CA ALA A 430 5.55 -2.48 -17.66
C ALA A 430 5.81 -1.00 -17.36
N LEU A 431 5.57 -0.56 -16.10
CA LEU A 431 5.91 0.79 -15.65
C LEU A 431 7.40 1.08 -15.81
N CYS A 432 8.28 0.19 -15.34
CA CYS A 432 9.72 0.35 -15.45
C CYS A 432 10.18 0.46 -16.91
N LYS A 433 9.60 -0.35 -17.81
CA LYS A 433 9.90 -0.26 -19.26
C LYS A 433 9.43 1.04 -19.86
N ALA A 434 8.19 1.44 -19.59
CA ALA A 434 7.61 2.67 -20.13
C ALA A 434 8.35 3.93 -19.66
N LYS A 435 8.92 3.87 -18.45
CA LYS A 435 9.72 4.97 -17.86
C LYS A 435 11.23 4.87 -18.18
N GLY A 436 11.62 3.90 -18.99
CA GLY A 436 13.02 3.72 -19.37
C GLY A 436 13.95 3.27 -18.24
N LEU A 437 13.40 2.77 -17.14
CA LEU A 437 14.20 2.18 -16.05
C LEU A 437 14.75 0.80 -16.42
N ILE A 438 14.06 0.07 -17.31
CA ILE A 438 14.41 -1.27 -17.78
C ILE A 438 14.29 -1.31 -19.29
N GLY A 439 15.24 -1.98 -19.93
CA GLY A 439 15.22 -2.20 -21.39
C GLY A 439 16.04 -1.20 -22.19
N THR A 440 16.33 -0.04 -21.63
CA THR A 440 17.32 0.91 -22.12
C THR A 440 18.38 1.08 -21.04
N LYS A 441 19.67 0.94 -21.37
CA LYS A 441 20.74 1.21 -20.42
C LYS A 441 20.51 2.60 -19.80
N ALA A 442 20.76 2.78 -18.51
CA ALA A 442 20.62 4.07 -17.84
C ALA A 442 21.44 5.16 -18.52
N GLU A 443 22.59 4.78 -19.10
CA GLU A 443 23.43 5.61 -19.96
C GLU A 443 22.69 6.09 -21.19
N PHE A 444 21.91 5.21 -21.84
CA PHE A 444 21.14 5.54 -23.04
C PHE A 444 20.03 6.54 -22.71
N THR A 445 19.25 6.27 -21.65
CA THR A 445 18.18 7.18 -21.20
C THR A 445 18.74 8.56 -20.87
N THR A 446 19.90 8.58 -20.18
CA THR A 446 20.58 9.82 -19.81
C THR A 446 21.04 10.61 -21.06
N ILE A 447 21.51 9.94 -22.09
CA ILE A 447 21.90 10.59 -23.36
C ILE A 447 20.65 11.03 -24.14
N LEU A 448 19.63 10.17 -24.28
CA LEU A 448 18.39 10.49 -25.03
C LEU A 448 17.70 11.73 -24.49
N SER A 449 17.71 11.94 -23.16
CA SER A 449 17.11 13.13 -22.55
C SER A 449 17.68 14.48 -23.05
N LEU A 450 18.88 14.50 -23.64
CA LEU A 450 19.43 15.71 -24.28
C LEU A 450 18.73 16.03 -25.61
N PHE A 451 18.38 14.99 -26.33
CA PHE A 451 17.76 15.13 -27.64
C PHE A 451 16.26 15.36 -27.56
N GLU A 452 15.60 14.86 -26.49
CA GLU A 452 14.16 15.04 -26.27
C GLU A 452 13.81 16.51 -26.00
N LYS A 453 14.69 17.20 -25.22
CA LYS A 453 14.45 18.58 -24.80
C LYS A 453 14.43 19.58 -25.98
N ASP A 454 15.39 19.47 -26.89
CA ASP A 454 15.61 20.47 -27.96
C ASP A 454 15.49 19.91 -29.37
N ARG A 455 15.43 18.58 -29.54
CA ARG A 455 15.39 17.85 -30.81
C ARG A 455 16.47 18.31 -31.82
N LYS A 456 17.59 18.87 -31.31
CA LYS A 456 18.68 19.41 -32.14
C LYS A 456 19.81 18.39 -32.29
N PRO A 457 20.49 18.37 -33.43
CA PRO A 457 21.72 17.61 -33.60
C PRO A 457 22.78 18.06 -32.59
N LEU A 458 23.49 17.10 -31.97
CA LEU A 458 24.54 17.38 -31.00
C LEU A 458 25.84 16.70 -31.39
N THR A 459 26.94 17.41 -31.23
CA THR A 459 28.29 16.84 -31.39
C THR A 459 28.65 15.95 -30.18
N GLU A 460 29.55 14.99 -30.37
CA GLU A 460 30.09 14.16 -29.30
C GLU A 460 30.57 14.99 -28.10
N ARG A 461 31.31 16.06 -28.37
CA ARG A 461 31.83 16.96 -27.33
C ARG A 461 30.71 17.63 -26.51
N GLN A 462 29.60 18.00 -27.16
CA GLN A 462 28.44 18.58 -26.46
C GLN A 462 27.77 17.56 -25.57
N VAL A 463 27.59 16.32 -26.02
CA VAL A 463 27.03 15.23 -25.22
C VAL A 463 27.91 14.94 -24.01
N ILE A 464 29.24 14.78 -24.21
CA ILE A 464 30.18 14.53 -23.13
C ILE A 464 30.12 15.67 -22.10
N ARG A 465 30.22 16.93 -22.54
CA ARG A 465 30.19 18.08 -21.64
C ARG A 465 28.89 18.15 -20.80
N SER A 466 27.78 17.77 -21.37
CA SER A 466 26.47 17.84 -20.71
C SER A 466 26.23 16.69 -19.74
N LYS A 467 26.82 15.51 -19.98
CA LYS A 467 26.47 14.29 -19.23
C LYS A 467 27.59 13.72 -18.34
N ILE A 468 28.83 14.18 -18.47
CA ILE A 468 29.96 13.67 -17.67
C ILE A 468 29.78 13.86 -16.14
N GLY A 469 29.01 14.86 -15.74
CA GLY A 469 28.67 15.16 -14.35
C GLY A 469 27.32 14.61 -13.88
N VAL A 470 26.63 13.80 -14.69
CA VAL A 470 25.30 13.27 -14.41
C VAL A 470 25.37 11.76 -14.23
N SER A 471 24.66 11.22 -13.24
CA SER A 471 24.53 9.76 -13.08
C SER A 471 23.86 9.15 -14.33
N PRO A 472 24.29 7.95 -14.81
CA PRO A 472 25.29 7.05 -14.20
C PRO A 472 26.76 7.38 -14.52
N PHE A 473 27.03 8.25 -15.49
CA PHE A 473 28.41 8.58 -15.91
C PHE A 473 29.24 9.21 -14.78
N LYS A 474 28.59 10.06 -13.95
CA LYS A 474 29.25 10.66 -12.77
C LYS A 474 29.83 9.60 -11.83
N ASP A 475 29.14 8.49 -11.66
CA ASP A 475 29.44 7.47 -10.65
C ASP A 475 30.43 6.41 -11.16
N PHE A 476 30.75 6.45 -12.45
CA PHE A 476 31.75 5.56 -13.04
C PHE A 476 33.17 5.88 -12.57
N THR A 477 33.90 4.86 -12.15
CA THR A 477 35.27 5.01 -11.60
C THR A 477 36.36 5.08 -12.66
N GLY A 478 36.05 4.76 -13.92
CA GLY A 478 36.98 4.82 -15.06
C GLY A 478 36.94 6.15 -15.81
N ASN A 479 37.42 6.13 -17.07
CA ASN A 479 37.36 7.29 -17.95
C ASN A 479 35.90 7.54 -18.40
N LYS A 480 35.25 8.51 -17.80
CA LYS A 480 33.84 8.86 -18.05
C LYS A 480 33.57 9.30 -19.48
N SER A 481 34.53 9.96 -20.12
CA SER A 481 34.40 10.40 -21.52
C SER A 481 34.41 9.23 -22.48
N ASP A 482 35.22 8.21 -22.20
CA ASP A 482 35.28 7.01 -23.05
C ASP A 482 34.01 6.19 -22.90
N LEU A 483 33.46 6.03 -21.66
CA LEU A 483 32.17 5.38 -21.45
C LEU A 483 31.05 6.08 -22.23
N ILE A 484 31.01 7.42 -22.26
CA ILE A 484 30.00 8.16 -23.06
C ILE A 484 30.19 7.91 -24.57
N ARG A 485 31.44 7.83 -25.08
CA ARG A 485 31.72 7.49 -26.49
C ARG A 485 31.27 6.08 -26.84
N GLU A 486 31.61 5.11 -26.02
CA GLU A 486 31.16 3.73 -26.18
C GLU A 486 29.62 3.65 -26.19
N THR A 487 28.99 4.31 -25.24
CA THR A 487 27.51 4.39 -25.14
C THR A 487 26.90 4.98 -26.40
N LEU A 488 27.44 6.09 -26.92
CA LEU A 488 26.99 6.68 -28.21
C LEU A 488 27.19 5.73 -29.37
N GLY A 489 28.31 4.99 -29.41
CA GLY A 489 28.56 3.95 -30.42
C GLY A 489 27.53 2.84 -30.40
N GLU A 490 27.20 2.32 -29.19
CA GLU A 490 26.17 1.30 -29.00
C GLU A 490 24.77 1.82 -29.40
N MET A 491 24.41 3.06 -29.04
CA MET A 491 23.13 3.66 -29.41
C MET A 491 22.96 3.80 -30.93
N VAL A 492 24.05 4.09 -31.62
CA VAL A 492 24.05 4.11 -33.11
C VAL A 492 23.89 2.70 -33.69
N ALA A 493 24.60 1.71 -33.12
CA ALA A 493 24.50 0.30 -33.53
C ALA A 493 23.08 -0.24 -33.32
N GLN A 494 22.41 0.16 -32.24
CA GLN A 494 21.02 -0.20 -31.91
C GLN A 494 19.99 0.67 -32.66
N LYS A 495 20.42 1.57 -33.53
CA LYS A 495 19.56 2.47 -34.32
C LYS A 495 18.71 3.43 -33.49
N LEU A 496 19.08 3.72 -32.25
CA LEU A 496 18.46 4.75 -31.40
C LEU A 496 18.91 6.15 -31.82
N LEU A 497 20.16 6.29 -32.24
CA LEU A 497 20.72 7.50 -32.81
C LEU A 497 21.24 7.23 -34.19
N ALA A 498 21.31 8.29 -35.01
CA ALA A 498 22.02 8.28 -36.27
C ALA A 498 23.20 9.28 -36.24
N LYS A 499 24.31 8.96 -36.91
CA LYS A 499 25.42 9.89 -37.16
C LYS A 499 25.20 10.57 -38.49
N LEU A 500 25.23 11.90 -38.50
CA LEU A 500 25.12 12.73 -39.70
C LEU A 500 26.29 13.70 -39.74
N MET A 501 26.83 13.92 -40.96
CA MET A 501 27.80 14.97 -41.19
C MET A 501 27.04 16.27 -41.48
N MET A 502 27.16 17.27 -40.64
CA MET A 502 26.56 18.59 -40.80
C MET A 502 27.65 19.65 -40.66
N ASP A 503 27.78 20.54 -41.66
CA ASP A 503 28.78 21.61 -41.71
C ASP A 503 30.22 21.12 -41.42
N GLY A 504 30.57 19.93 -41.93
CA GLY A 504 31.88 19.34 -41.76
C GLY A 504 32.16 18.73 -40.39
N VAL A 505 31.14 18.67 -39.52
CA VAL A 505 31.26 18.10 -38.16
C VAL A 505 30.28 16.93 -37.99
N MET A 506 30.76 15.84 -37.39
CA MET A 506 29.93 14.69 -37.07
C MET A 506 28.97 15.00 -35.91
N GLN A 507 27.70 14.82 -36.13
CA GLN A 507 26.65 15.06 -35.12
C GLN A 507 25.74 13.85 -34.99
N TYR A 508 25.11 13.74 -33.82
CA TYR A 508 24.14 12.69 -33.48
C TYR A 508 22.73 13.28 -33.51
N VAL A 509 21.78 12.51 -33.99
CA VAL A 509 20.35 12.85 -34.02
C VAL A 509 19.52 11.63 -33.56
N ILE A 510 18.36 11.87 -32.96
CA ILE A 510 17.40 10.79 -32.72
C ILE A 510 16.92 10.25 -34.06
N LYS A 511 16.94 8.95 -34.23
CA LYS A 511 16.34 8.28 -35.36
C LYS A 511 14.82 8.23 -35.16
N GLN A 512 14.09 8.90 -36.04
CA GLN A 512 12.61 8.82 -36.08
C GLN A 512 12.16 7.44 -36.55
#